data_9b97b61eb56de926162a3323f72d53c4
#
_entry.id   9b97b61eb56de926162a3323f72d53c4
#
_cell.length_a   1.000
_cell.length_b   1.000
_cell.length_c   1.000
_cell.angle_alpha   90.00
_cell.angle_beta   90.00
_cell.angle_gamma   90.00
#
_symmetry.space_group_name_H-M   'P 1'
#
loop_
_entity.id
_entity.type
_entity.pdbx_description
1 polymer ?
#
loop_
_entity_poly.entity_id
_entity_poly.type
_entity_poly.pdbx_seq_one_letter_code
_entity_poly.pdbx_strand_id
1 'polypeptide(L)'
;HKSEAPYAHRVAGLSDSDLVLTEAGDVTKVGDLEIKFLHTPGHTPGSQCFLVDGNLVSGDTLFIGSCGRVDLPGSSPEQLFHSLNGTLKALPPDTVLYPGHNYSDRTTSTIGDERRRNPYMRFERLEDFLSVMGY
;
A
#
# COMPACT_ATOMS: atom_id res chain seq x y z
N HIS A 1 -4.17 10.13 -2.72
CA HIS A 1 -3.32 10.41 -3.88
C HIS A 1 -4.13 11.05 -5.01
N LYS A 2 -3.48 11.92 -5.81
CA LYS A 2 -4.16 12.63 -6.92
C LYS A 2 -4.88 11.69 -7.91
N SER A 3 -4.37 10.49 -8.11
CA SER A 3 -4.99 9.48 -9.00
C SER A 3 -6.35 8.97 -8.49
N GLU A 4 -6.68 9.16 -7.21
CA GLU A 4 -7.94 8.75 -6.61
C GLU A 4 -8.99 9.88 -6.59
N ALA A 5 -8.59 11.15 -6.82
CA ALA A 5 -9.48 12.30 -6.74
C ALA A 5 -10.75 12.16 -7.61
N PRO A 6 -10.67 11.72 -8.88
CA PRO A 6 -11.88 11.55 -9.71
C PRO A 6 -12.87 10.54 -9.14
N TYR A 7 -12.36 9.51 -8.45
CA TYR A 7 -13.20 8.52 -7.78
C TYR A 7 -13.83 9.08 -6.51
N ALA A 8 -13.06 9.82 -5.70
CA ALA A 8 -13.54 10.49 -4.49
C ALA A 8 -14.65 11.49 -4.80
N HIS A 9 -14.53 12.28 -5.87
CA HIS A 9 -15.59 13.19 -6.34
C HIS A 9 -16.87 12.44 -6.67
N ARG A 10 -16.76 11.38 -7.47
CA ARG A 10 -17.92 10.65 -7.98
C ARG A 10 -18.64 9.82 -6.92
N VAL A 11 -17.90 9.15 -6.03
CA VAL A 11 -18.47 8.17 -5.09
C VAL A 11 -18.75 8.79 -3.73
N ALA A 12 -17.85 9.64 -3.23
CA ALA A 12 -18.00 10.28 -1.94
C ALA A 12 -18.65 11.67 -2.01
N GLY A 13 -18.89 12.18 -3.22
CA GLY A 13 -19.50 13.51 -3.41
C GLY A 13 -18.60 14.67 -2.97
N LEU A 14 -17.28 14.43 -2.88
CA LEU A 14 -16.30 15.45 -2.47
C LEU A 14 -16.04 16.42 -3.62
N SER A 15 -15.78 17.69 -3.28
CA SER A 15 -15.35 18.73 -4.20
C SER A 15 -13.84 18.93 -4.14
N ASP A 16 -13.27 19.71 -5.05
CA ASP A 16 -11.83 20.04 -5.03
C ASP A 16 -11.41 20.73 -3.73
N SER A 17 -12.32 21.51 -3.11
CA SER A 17 -12.04 22.19 -1.84
C SER A 17 -11.96 21.25 -0.63
N ASP A 18 -12.47 20.02 -0.75
CA ASP A 18 -12.46 19.02 0.31
C ASP A 18 -11.21 18.13 0.23
N LEU A 19 -10.41 18.27 -0.83
CA LEU A 19 -9.28 17.41 -1.11
C LEU A 19 -7.96 18.16 -1.07
N VAL A 20 -6.96 17.54 -0.45
CA VAL A 20 -5.56 17.88 -0.63
C VAL A 20 -4.93 16.80 -1.48
N LEU A 21 -4.56 17.14 -2.72
CA LEU A 21 -3.95 16.20 -3.65
C LEU A 21 -2.50 15.93 -3.25
N THR A 22 -2.16 14.66 -3.13
CA THR A 22 -0.80 14.22 -2.76
C THR A 22 -0.15 13.42 -3.87
N GLU A 23 1.18 13.40 -3.87
CA GLU A 23 2.04 12.61 -4.75
C GLU A 23 2.99 11.72 -3.93
N ALA A 24 3.65 10.81 -4.64
CA ALA A 24 4.66 9.95 -4.03
C ALA A 24 5.80 10.77 -3.40
N GLY A 25 6.08 10.50 -2.12
CA GLY A 25 7.14 11.17 -1.38
C GLY A 25 6.74 12.48 -0.71
N ASP A 26 5.49 12.95 -0.91
CA ASP A 26 4.96 14.08 -0.16
C ASP A 26 4.97 13.79 1.34
N VAL A 27 5.06 14.86 2.11
CA VAL A 27 5.12 14.83 3.56
C VAL A 27 4.10 15.81 4.13
N THR A 28 3.39 15.39 5.16
CA THR A 28 2.57 16.29 5.99
C THR A 28 2.98 16.17 7.46
N LYS A 29 2.59 17.14 8.27
CA LYS A 29 2.87 17.12 9.71
C LYS A 29 1.57 17.20 10.50
N VAL A 30 1.52 16.42 11.58
CA VAL A 30 0.46 16.47 12.60
C VAL A 30 1.17 16.68 13.94
N GLY A 31 1.14 17.91 14.46
CA GLY A 31 2.01 18.30 15.56
C GLY A 31 3.47 18.14 15.16
N ASP A 32 4.24 17.40 15.95
CA ASP A 32 5.66 17.12 15.69
C ASP A 32 5.88 15.86 14.84
N LEU A 33 4.82 15.10 14.54
CA LEU A 33 4.91 13.88 13.73
C LEU A 33 4.93 14.22 12.25
N GLU A 34 5.92 13.67 11.54
CA GLU A 34 6.03 13.73 10.10
C GLU A 34 5.45 12.46 9.48
N ILE A 35 4.49 12.62 8.56
CA ILE A 35 3.84 11.54 7.83
C ILE A 35 4.29 11.60 6.37
N LYS A 36 5.00 10.59 5.91
CA LYS A 36 5.43 10.46 4.52
C LYS A 36 4.45 9.59 3.74
N PHE A 37 4.03 10.08 2.57
CA PHE A 37 3.13 9.38 1.66
C PHE A 37 3.94 8.51 0.68
N LEU A 38 3.65 7.21 0.67
CA LEU A 38 4.20 6.27 -0.30
C LEU A 38 3.10 5.90 -1.28
N HIS A 39 3.24 6.24 -2.56
CA HIS A 39 2.30 5.79 -3.58
C HIS A 39 2.52 4.30 -3.84
N THR A 40 1.50 3.49 -3.56
CA THR A 40 1.54 2.03 -3.65
C THR A 40 0.33 1.53 -4.45
N PRO A 41 0.25 1.89 -5.75
CA PRO A 41 -0.89 1.51 -6.59
C PRO A 41 -0.96 -0.01 -6.79
N GLY A 42 -2.15 -0.47 -7.17
CA GLY A 42 -2.43 -1.86 -7.51
C GLY A 42 -3.79 -2.30 -7.02
N HIS A 43 -4.09 -2.19 -5.73
CA HIS A 43 -5.46 -2.39 -5.21
C HIS A 43 -6.40 -1.33 -5.78
N THR A 44 -5.99 -0.06 -5.73
CA THR A 44 -6.56 1.04 -6.51
C THR A 44 -5.45 1.87 -7.16
N PRO A 45 -5.74 2.70 -8.19
CA PRO A 45 -4.74 3.55 -8.83
C PRO A 45 -4.10 4.58 -7.90
N GLY A 46 -4.82 5.01 -6.87
CA GLY A 46 -4.36 5.99 -5.91
C GLY A 46 -4.03 5.42 -4.53
N SER A 47 -3.92 4.10 -4.37
CA SER A 47 -3.54 3.49 -3.09
C SER A 47 -2.25 4.08 -2.54
N GLN A 48 -2.23 4.35 -1.24
CA GLN A 48 -1.08 4.91 -0.53
C GLN A 48 -0.83 4.16 0.77
N CYS A 49 0.43 4.07 1.14
CA CYS A 49 0.86 3.73 2.50
C CYS A 49 1.40 4.99 3.19
N PHE A 50 1.31 5.03 4.50
CA PHE A 50 1.77 6.15 5.32
C PHE A 50 2.89 5.68 6.25
N LEU A 51 4.06 6.31 6.14
CA LEU A 51 5.21 6.01 6.99
C LEU A 51 5.34 7.11 8.05
N VAL A 52 5.27 6.71 9.32
CA VAL A 52 5.32 7.61 10.49
C VAL A 52 6.20 6.99 11.55
N ASP A 53 7.32 7.61 11.87
CA ASP A 53 8.21 7.22 12.97
C ASP A 53 8.47 5.68 13.02
N GLY A 54 8.94 5.12 11.90
CA GLY A 54 9.22 3.67 11.78
C GLY A 54 8.00 2.75 11.71
N ASN A 55 6.79 3.32 11.62
CA ASN A 55 5.53 2.57 11.49
C ASN A 55 4.94 2.80 10.10
N LEU A 56 4.47 1.73 9.47
CA LEU A 56 3.82 1.72 8.16
C LEU A 56 2.34 1.39 8.30
N VAL A 57 1.48 2.35 8.00
CA VAL A 57 0.04 2.10 7.81
C VAL A 57 -0.16 1.78 6.34
N SER A 58 -0.46 0.53 6.01
CA SER A 58 -0.41 0.03 4.63
C SER A 58 -1.76 -0.02 3.92
N GLY A 59 -2.86 0.28 4.61
CA GLY A 59 -4.21 0.15 4.02
C GLY A 59 -4.39 -1.23 3.39
N ASP A 60 -4.93 -1.24 2.18
CA ASP A 60 -5.20 -2.46 1.40
C ASP A 60 -4.09 -2.78 0.38
N THR A 61 -2.86 -2.31 0.63
CA THR A 61 -1.70 -2.70 -0.18
C THR A 61 -1.06 -3.98 0.35
N LEU A 62 -0.70 -4.00 1.65
CA LEU A 62 0.01 -5.12 2.28
C LEU A 62 -0.72 -5.54 3.55
N PHE A 63 -1.02 -6.84 3.66
CA PHE A 63 -1.53 -7.47 4.87
C PHE A 63 -0.48 -8.41 5.47
N ILE A 64 -0.68 -8.83 6.72
CA ILE A 64 0.18 -9.84 7.35
C ILE A 64 0.00 -11.18 6.63
N GLY A 65 1.04 -11.64 5.95
CA GLY A 65 1.02 -12.88 5.18
C GLY A 65 0.21 -12.83 3.87
N SER A 66 -0.29 -11.66 3.46
CA SER A 66 -1.14 -11.49 2.27
C SER A 66 -0.96 -10.10 1.65
N CYS A 67 -1.76 -9.78 0.63
CA CYS A 67 -1.81 -8.47 -0.01
C CYS A 67 -3.25 -8.12 -0.42
N GLY A 68 -3.46 -6.88 -0.87
CA GLY A 68 -4.74 -6.41 -1.39
C GLY A 68 -5.17 -7.16 -2.65
N ARG A 69 -6.47 -7.29 -2.83
CA ARG A 69 -7.07 -7.87 -4.04
C ARG A 69 -6.89 -6.93 -5.25
N VAL A 70 -6.84 -7.50 -6.44
CA VAL A 70 -6.64 -6.78 -7.71
C VAL A 70 -7.68 -7.15 -8.79
N ASP A 71 -8.84 -7.63 -8.37
CA ASP A 71 -9.97 -7.97 -9.22
C ASP A 71 -11.08 -6.89 -9.21
N LEU A 72 -10.77 -5.71 -8.70
CA LEU A 72 -11.67 -4.55 -8.67
C LEU A 72 -11.47 -3.66 -9.91
N PRO A 73 -12.50 -2.87 -10.33
CA PRO A 73 -12.33 -1.91 -11.40
C PRO A 73 -11.20 -0.91 -11.11
N GLY A 74 -10.24 -0.82 -12.02
CA GLY A 74 -9.08 0.08 -11.90
C GLY A 74 -7.90 -0.50 -11.12
N SER A 75 -8.01 -1.72 -10.57
CA SER A 75 -6.88 -2.41 -9.96
C SER A 75 -5.90 -2.93 -11.02
N SER A 76 -4.64 -3.18 -10.60
CA SER A 76 -3.58 -3.71 -11.46
C SER A 76 -2.63 -4.60 -10.66
N PRO A 77 -2.57 -5.90 -10.99
CA PRO A 77 -1.64 -6.82 -10.34
C PRO A 77 -0.17 -6.45 -10.61
N GLU A 78 0.15 -5.91 -11.79
CA GLU A 78 1.50 -5.45 -12.13
C GLU A 78 1.94 -4.30 -11.20
N GLN A 79 1.05 -3.31 -10.99
CA GLN A 79 1.34 -2.20 -10.09
C GLN A 79 1.48 -2.68 -8.65
N LEU A 80 0.62 -3.62 -8.21
CA LEU A 80 0.72 -4.19 -6.87
C LEU A 80 2.04 -4.93 -6.66
N PHE A 81 2.50 -5.70 -7.66
CA PHE A 81 3.83 -6.33 -7.62
C PHE A 81 4.94 -5.30 -7.37
N HIS A 82 4.96 -4.20 -8.13
CA HIS A 82 5.96 -3.15 -7.95
C HIS A 82 5.84 -2.42 -6.60
N SER A 83 4.62 -2.22 -6.11
CA SER A 83 4.38 -1.65 -4.79
C SER A 83 4.94 -2.53 -3.68
N LEU A 84 4.67 -3.84 -3.72
CA LEU A 84 5.12 -4.81 -2.71
C LEU A 84 6.63 -5.08 -2.80
N ASN A 85 7.10 -5.48 -4.00
CA ASN A 85 8.46 -6.00 -4.20
C ASN A 85 9.49 -4.90 -4.56
N GLY A 86 9.03 -3.71 -4.90
CA GLY A 86 9.86 -2.52 -5.09
C GLY A 86 9.80 -1.60 -3.87
N THR A 87 8.70 -0.85 -3.76
CA THR A 87 8.56 0.24 -2.77
C THR A 87 8.59 -0.25 -1.32
N LEU A 88 7.73 -1.19 -0.95
CA LEU A 88 7.62 -1.63 0.45
C LEU A 88 8.77 -2.53 0.87
N LYS A 89 9.25 -3.40 -0.02
CA LYS A 89 10.40 -4.27 0.23
C LYS A 89 11.69 -3.50 0.49
N ALA A 90 11.81 -2.25 0.03
CA ALA A 90 12.97 -1.40 0.22
C ALA A 90 13.01 -0.71 1.61
N LEU A 91 11.91 -0.71 2.36
CA LEU A 91 11.85 -0.10 3.69
C LEU A 91 12.76 -0.83 4.70
N PRO A 92 13.19 -0.18 5.78
CA PRO A 92 13.94 -0.83 6.84
C PRO A 92 13.22 -2.07 7.38
N PRO A 93 13.94 -3.17 7.69
CA PRO A 93 13.31 -4.44 8.10
C PRO A 93 12.58 -4.36 9.45
N ASP A 94 12.93 -3.43 10.30
CA ASP A 94 12.30 -3.17 11.60
C ASP A 94 11.08 -2.25 11.52
N THR A 95 10.73 -1.75 10.33
CA THR A 95 9.48 -0.98 10.10
C THR A 95 8.28 -1.83 10.50
N VAL A 96 7.48 -1.34 11.44
CA VAL A 96 6.29 -2.04 11.97
C VAL A 96 5.13 -1.85 11.02
N LEU A 97 4.48 -2.94 10.63
CA LEU A 97 3.34 -2.98 9.71
C LEU A 97 2.02 -2.93 10.46
N TYR A 98 1.16 -1.97 10.09
CA TYR A 98 -0.25 -1.85 10.50
C TYR A 98 -1.14 -1.95 9.24
N PRO A 99 -1.74 -3.12 8.97
CA PRO A 99 -2.57 -3.32 7.79
C PRO A 99 -3.97 -2.71 7.93
N GLY A 100 -4.65 -2.45 6.81
CA GLY A 100 -6.03 -1.97 6.77
C GLY A 100 -7.07 -2.99 7.25
N HIS A 101 -6.77 -4.29 7.09
CA HIS A 101 -7.60 -5.40 7.55
C HIS A 101 -6.77 -6.42 8.33
N ASN A 102 -7.38 -6.99 9.38
CA ASN A 102 -6.76 -8.05 10.15
C ASN A 102 -7.26 -9.43 9.67
N TYR A 103 -6.48 -10.05 8.79
CA TYR A 103 -6.70 -11.43 8.30
C TYR A 103 -5.76 -12.45 8.97
N SER A 104 -5.05 -12.05 10.02
CA SER A 104 -4.08 -12.85 10.75
C SER A 104 -4.48 -12.99 12.22
N ASP A 105 -3.83 -13.90 12.92
CA ASP A 105 -3.88 -14.02 14.38
C ASP A 105 -3.09 -12.91 15.11
N ARG A 106 -2.29 -12.14 14.36
CA ARG A 106 -1.52 -10.99 14.85
C ARG A 106 -2.10 -9.69 14.31
N THR A 107 -1.98 -8.62 15.08
CA THR A 107 -2.44 -7.28 14.68
C THR A 107 -1.37 -6.45 14.00
N THR A 108 -0.09 -6.81 14.18
CA THR A 108 1.07 -6.14 13.59
C THR A 108 2.12 -7.16 13.14
N SER A 109 3.00 -6.73 12.23
CA SER A 109 4.15 -7.47 11.77
C SER A 109 5.32 -6.51 11.56
N THR A 110 6.38 -6.93 10.89
CA THR A 110 7.45 -6.05 10.42
C THR A 110 7.72 -6.32 8.94
N ILE A 111 8.26 -5.32 8.25
CA ILE A 111 8.65 -5.50 6.84
C ILE A 111 9.66 -6.65 6.70
N GLY A 112 10.56 -6.82 7.65
CA GLY A 112 11.51 -7.93 7.68
C GLY A 112 10.83 -9.31 7.79
N ASP A 113 9.77 -9.42 8.60
CA ASP A 113 8.99 -10.66 8.71
C ASP A 113 8.21 -10.94 7.43
N GLU A 114 7.56 -9.91 6.87
CA GLU A 114 6.80 -10.06 5.63
C GLU A 114 7.71 -10.45 4.45
N ARG A 115 8.91 -9.89 4.32
CA ARG A 115 9.89 -10.33 3.31
C ARG A 115 10.22 -11.83 3.39
N ARG A 116 10.26 -12.40 4.60
CA ARG A 116 10.61 -13.80 4.81
C ARG A 116 9.43 -14.75 4.66
N ARG A 117 8.23 -14.32 5.08
CA ARG A 117 7.07 -15.20 5.28
C ARG A 117 5.91 -14.94 4.33
N ASN A 118 5.72 -13.68 3.90
CA ASN A 118 4.62 -13.32 3.01
C ASN A 118 4.93 -13.79 1.58
N PRO A 119 4.15 -14.71 1.01
CA PRO A 119 4.42 -15.25 -0.32
C PRO A 119 4.44 -14.15 -1.39
N TYR A 120 3.60 -13.11 -1.25
CA TYR A 120 3.47 -12.02 -2.22
C TYR A 120 4.65 -11.04 -2.22
N MET A 121 5.45 -11.00 -1.16
CA MET A 121 6.69 -10.19 -1.07
C MET A 121 7.96 -10.97 -1.44
N ARG A 122 7.83 -12.22 -1.88
CA ARG A 122 8.97 -13.09 -2.19
C ARG A 122 9.18 -13.29 -3.69
N PHE A 123 8.30 -12.82 -4.53
CA PHE A 123 8.46 -12.91 -5.97
C PHE A 123 9.57 -11.98 -6.45
N GLU A 124 10.45 -12.51 -7.32
CA GLU A 124 11.50 -11.76 -8.00
C GLU A 124 11.07 -11.38 -9.41
N ARG A 125 10.16 -12.17 -10.00
CA ARG A 125 9.68 -11.98 -11.36
C ARG A 125 8.19 -11.66 -11.35
N LEU A 126 7.83 -10.71 -12.20
CA LEU A 126 6.43 -10.28 -12.36
C LEU A 126 5.55 -11.45 -12.85
N GLU A 127 6.04 -12.25 -13.80
CA GLU A 127 5.26 -13.35 -14.40
C GLU A 127 4.84 -14.38 -13.35
N ASP A 128 5.74 -14.70 -12.40
CA ASP A 128 5.46 -15.66 -11.33
C ASP A 128 4.39 -15.10 -10.37
N PHE A 129 4.46 -13.81 -10.06
CA PHE A 129 3.44 -13.12 -9.25
C PHE A 129 2.08 -13.12 -9.96
N LEU A 130 2.03 -12.74 -11.23
CA LEU A 130 0.80 -12.71 -12.03
C LEU A 130 0.14 -14.10 -12.09
N SER A 131 0.93 -15.15 -12.36
CA SER A 131 0.44 -16.52 -12.38
C SER A 131 -0.25 -16.95 -11.08
N VAL A 132 0.33 -16.56 -9.92
CA VAL A 132 -0.26 -16.87 -8.59
C VAL A 132 -1.51 -16.04 -8.32
N MET A 133 -1.57 -14.82 -8.86
CA MET A 133 -2.75 -13.95 -8.75
C MET A 133 -3.88 -14.32 -9.71
N GLY A 134 -3.65 -15.28 -10.64
CA GLY A 134 -4.65 -15.77 -11.59
C GLY A 134 -4.72 -14.98 -12.91
N TYR A 135 -3.59 -14.37 -13.34
CA TYR A 135 -3.44 -13.59 -14.57
C TYR A 135 -2.41 -14.18 -15.53
#